data_1f54c33c00ec07ee2354246e76f4dd73
#
_entry.id   1f54c33c00ec07ee2354246e76f4dd73
#
_cell.length_a   1.000
_cell.length_b   1.000
_cell.length_c   1.000
_cell.angle_alpha   90.00
_cell.angle_beta   90.00
_cell.angle_gamma   90.00
#
_symmetry.space_group_name_H-M   'P 1'
#
loop_
_entity.id
_entity.type
_entity.pdbx_description
1 polymer ?
#
loop_
_entity_poly.entity_id
_entity_poly.type
_entity_poly.pdbx_seq_one_letter_code
_entity_poly.pdbx_strand_id
1 'polypeptide(L)'
;MENKNLKQNLDESTRMSRRGFLKTAVAGAGAAGVAMIGASSFGSFLTSCTTREHFDTIIANGVVYCGDGKAPMQNAMVGIKNGKIVEIGKLGNLKNLAEHCKVIDAEGNAVSPGFIDIHSHTDTNLLIAPEGGSKLYQGVTTDIGGNCGDSPFPYSDEYFASKKDTLRHGFPFWQDLDGFYDALRAKKIGINYKTYTGQGQLRSAVVGDNAVKATPEQMKKMIEILEAEMAMGSLGLSCGLEYAPGSYASNDEIVELLKVVAKHDGLFAIHMRNEDDRVEEAIAEAIDIARKSGVRLQISHLKAQNAANWHKAPNMLKLIEQAKAEGIDVAFDRYPYIAFSTGMNCFVPLDMRQGSMEEVQARIRNPRTEKIIAAYADSRLKRLGGPQNVLIAACDKPENAMFSGKNVAECCELTGLEPWPMIKKILLSEYYLQMVGFAMKDENVQMFLAHELGMPASDGSVYAPEGPLSQEIPHPRSYGTFPRFFGKYIREDKICDLQTAIYKCTAFPASRIGLKDRGLLVPGYAADITIFNPNTIAEACTYQNPHQYSPGIEHVIVNGVHTLEKGKFLGEFGGMIV
;
A
#
# COMPACT_ATOMS: atom_id res chain seq x y z
N MET A 1 48.20 -18.43 35.94
CA MET A 1 48.81 -19.20 34.84
C MET A 1 47.69 -20.04 34.28
N GLU A 2 47.59 -20.20 33.00
CA GLU A 2 46.48 -20.80 32.22
C GLU A 2 45.29 -19.83 31.94
N ASN A 3 45.40 -19.14 30.83
CA ASN A 3 44.38 -18.89 29.83
C ASN A 3 44.86 -17.81 28.84
N LYS A 4 45.88 -18.17 28.08
CA LYS A 4 46.37 -17.44 26.90
C LYS A 4 46.78 -18.43 25.83
N ASN A 5 45.83 -19.11 25.20
CA ASN A 5 46.06 -19.89 23.99
C ASN A 5 44.76 -20.44 23.42
N LEU A 6 43.82 -19.53 23.05
CA LEU A 6 42.65 -19.90 22.25
C LEU A 6 42.15 -18.71 21.38
N LYS A 7 43.11 -17.90 20.87
CA LYS A 7 42.81 -16.80 19.91
C LYS A 7 43.82 -16.70 18.78
N GLN A 8 44.25 -17.79 18.24
CA GLN A 8 45.07 -17.82 17.02
C GLN A 8 44.81 -19.13 16.28
N ASN A 9 43.66 -19.26 15.61
CA ASN A 9 43.44 -20.24 14.53
C ASN A 9 42.02 -20.12 13.93
N LEU A 10 41.59 -18.90 13.59
CA LEU A 10 40.38 -18.66 12.79
C LEU A 10 40.53 -17.35 11.99
N ASP A 11 41.62 -17.23 11.21
CA ASP A 11 41.75 -16.10 10.29
C ASP A 11 42.68 -16.42 9.11
N GLU A 12 42.36 -17.48 8.36
CA GLU A 12 42.93 -17.75 7.04
C GLU A 12 42.07 -18.70 6.21
N SER A 13 40.84 -18.31 5.89
CA SER A 13 40.15 -18.83 4.69
C SER A 13 38.91 -17.98 4.41
N THR A 14 38.97 -17.21 3.37
CA THR A 14 37.94 -16.55 2.57
C THR A 14 38.13 -15.02 2.41
N ARG A 15 39.25 -14.65 1.81
CA ARG A 15 39.34 -13.40 1.06
C ARG A 15 39.71 -13.70 -0.40
N MET A 16 38.72 -14.11 -1.20
CA MET A 16 38.84 -13.96 -2.65
C MET A 16 38.32 -12.58 -3.05
N SER A 17 39.23 -11.73 -3.47
CA SER A 17 38.93 -10.39 -3.94
C SER A 17 38.19 -10.46 -5.28
N ARG A 18 37.27 -9.51 -5.52
CA ARG A 18 36.49 -9.32 -6.76
C ARG A 18 37.34 -9.19 -8.05
N ARG A 19 38.66 -9.11 -7.97
CA ARG A 19 39.59 -9.09 -9.12
C ARG A 19 40.02 -10.47 -9.63
N GLY A 20 39.74 -11.56 -8.89
CA GLY A 20 40.07 -12.94 -9.30
C GLY A 20 39.03 -13.56 -10.23
N PHE A 21 37.80 -13.10 -10.18
CA PHE A 21 36.69 -13.69 -10.95
C PHE A 21 36.63 -13.20 -12.42
N LEU A 22 37.32 -12.12 -12.76
CA LEU A 22 37.33 -11.54 -14.11
C LEU A 22 38.49 -12.00 -15.01
N LYS A 23 39.39 -12.87 -14.53
CA LYS A 23 40.53 -13.36 -15.33
C LYS A 23 40.42 -14.78 -15.89
N THR A 24 39.30 -15.51 -15.60
CA THR A 24 39.14 -16.89 -16.08
C THR A 24 38.07 -17.02 -17.18
N ALA A 25 37.47 -15.92 -17.64
CA ALA A 25 36.43 -15.93 -18.68
C ALA A 25 36.90 -15.37 -20.06
N VAL A 26 38.22 -15.15 -20.26
CA VAL A 26 38.75 -14.64 -21.52
C VAL A 26 39.90 -15.54 -21.97
N ALA A 27 39.59 -16.79 -22.33
CA ALA A 27 40.44 -17.60 -23.16
C ALA A 27 39.59 -18.66 -23.86
N GLY A 28 39.04 -18.31 -25.00
CA GLY A 28 38.33 -19.28 -25.85
C GLY A 28 37.24 -18.70 -26.71
N ALA A 29 37.57 -17.75 -27.60
CA ALA A 29 36.75 -17.51 -28.79
C ALA A 29 37.60 -16.80 -29.83
N GLY A 30 38.14 -17.57 -30.73
CA GLY A 30 38.68 -17.11 -32.02
C GLY A 30 37.68 -17.38 -33.12
N ALA A 31 37.41 -16.31 -33.87
CA ALA A 31 36.98 -16.22 -35.26
C ALA A 31 35.79 -17.09 -35.76
N ALA A 32 34.68 -16.47 -36.14
CA ALA A 32 34.21 -16.34 -37.51
C ALA A 32 32.69 -16.00 -37.55
N GLY A 33 32.31 -15.04 -38.42
CA GLY A 33 31.08 -15.10 -39.18
C GLY A 33 29.90 -14.26 -38.69
N VAL A 34 29.82 -13.04 -39.20
CA VAL A 34 28.59 -12.27 -39.35
C VAL A 34 27.59 -13.04 -40.25
N ALA A 35 26.41 -13.38 -39.77
CA ALA A 35 25.25 -13.63 -40.61
C ALA A 35 23.97 -13.25 -39.82
N MET A 36 23.26 -12.25 -40.37
CA MET A 36 21.85 -12.00 -40.05
C MET A 36 21.02 -13.23 -40.42
N ILE A 37 20.18 -13.74 -39.51
CA ILE A 37 19.01 -14.55 -39.86
C ILE A 37 17.88 -14.24 -38.90
N GLY A 38 16.78 -13.96 -39.48
CA GLY A 38 15.51 -13.60 -38.86
C GLY A 38 14.81 -14.71 -38.10
N ALA A 39 13.71 -14.29 -37.52
CA ALA A 39 12.68 -15.03 -36.83
C ALA A 39 12.56 -16.52 -37.24
N SER A 40 12.60 -17.38 -36.22
CA SER A 40 11.66 -18.51 -36.10
C SER A 40 12.16 -19.55 -35.09
N SER A 41 11.18 -20.19 -34.45
CA SER A 41 11.31 -21.46 -33.73
C SER A 41 11.83 -21.40 -32.27
N PHE A 42 10.91 -21.16 -31.34
CA PHE A 42 10.88 -21.93 -30.10
C PHE A 42 10.60 -23.40 -30.50
N GLY A 43 11.63 -24.08 -30.86
CA GLY A 43 11.61 -25.50 -31.14
C GLY A 43 11.87 -26.32 -29.91
N SER A 44 10.89 -27.09 -29.52
CA SER A 44 10.95 -28.38 -28.84
C SER A 44 12.24 -28.72 -28.06
N PHE A 45 12.26 -28.48 -26.77
CA PHE A 45 13.01 -29.33 -25.83
C PHE A 45 12.08 -30.45 -25.32
N LEU A 46 11.82 -31.42 -26.17
CA LEU A 46 11.34 -32.73 -25.78
C LEU A 46 12.52 -33.67 -25.90
N THR A 47 13.21 -33.91 -24.78
CA THR A 47 13.84 -35.23 -24.50
C THR A 47 14.54 -35.12 -23.15
N SER A 48 13.93 -35.63 -22.11
CA SER A 48 14.55 -36.59 -21.21
C SER A 48 13.52 -37.02 -20.16
N CYS A 49 13.06 -38.26 -20.25
CA CYS A 49 12.45 -38.96 -19.13
C CYS A 49 13.49 -39.12 -18.01
N THR A 50 13.51 -38.19 -17.06
CA THR A 50 14.10 -38.43 -15.73
C THR A 50 13.30 -37.61 -14.74
N THR A 51 12.58 -38.30 -13.86
CA THR A 51 11.88 -37.79 -12.66
C THR A 51 11.02 -36.54 -12.93
N ARG A 52 9.78 -36.75 -13.37
CA ARG A 52 8.76 -35.69 -13.25
C ARG A 52 8.73 -35.26 -11.81
N GLU A 53 9.18 -34.06 -11.52
CA GLU A 53 8.94 -33.44 -10.24
C GLU A 53 7.43 -33.37 -10.03
N HIS A 54 6.91 -34.09 -9.02
CA HIS A 54 5.49 -34.05 -8.72
C HIS A 54 5.14 -32.64 -8.23
N PHE A 55 4.12 -32.01 -8.84
CA PHE A 55 3.56 -30.75 -8.38
C PHE A 55 2.79 -30.99 -7.06
N ASP A 56 2.77 -29.98 -6.18
CA ASP A 56 1.87 -29.94 -5.04
C ASP A 56 0.46 -29.52 -5.49
N THR A 57 0.42 -28.53 -6.39
CA THR A 57 -0.82 -27.99 -6.96
C THR A 57 -0.63 -27.65 -8.44
N ILE A 58 -1.66 -27.89 -9.24
CA ILE A 58 -1.77 -27.43 -10.62
C ILE A 58 -3.01 -26.56 -10.76
N ILE A 59 -2.86 -25.39 -11.37
CA ILE A 59 -3.97 -24.58 -11.87
C ILE A 59 -4.14 -24.88 -13.35
N ALA A 60 -5.34 -25.24 -13.76
CA ALA A 60 -5.65 -25.69 -15.12
C ALA A 60 -6.86 -24.93 -15.71
N ASN A 61 -7.06 -25.07 -17.02
CA ASN A 61 -8.24 -24.55 -17.74
C ASN A 61 -8.47 -23.04 -17.61
N GLY A 62 -7.40 -22.25 -17.43
CA GLY A 62 -7.49 -20.79 -17.31
C GLY A 62 -6.86 -20.06 -18.50
N VAL A 63 -7.12 -18.75 -18.56
CA VAL A 63 -6.42 -17.79 -19.39
C VAL A 63 -5.30 -17.16 -18.54
N VAL A 64 -4.04 -17.56 -18.80
CA VAL A 64 -2.90 -17.18 -17.96
C VAL A 64 -2.30 -15.86 -18.43
N TYR A 65 -2.35 -14.87 -17.57
CA TYR A 65 -1.71 -13.56 -17.68
C TYR A 65 -0.44 -13.55 -16.80
N CYS A 66 0.73 -13.45 -17.42
CA CYS A 66 1.99 -13.49 -16.64
C CYS A 66 2.27 -12.25 -15.78
N GLY A 67 1.48 -11.19 -15.95
CA GLY A 67 1.67 -9.93 -15.21
C GLY A 67 2.66 -8.96 -15.87
N ASP A 68 3.22 -9.30 -17.03
CA ASP A 68 4.22 -8.51 -17.77
C ASP A 68 3.63 -7.57 -18.84
N GLY A 69 2.31 -7.39 -18.85
CA GLY A 69 1.59 -6.56 -19.81
C GLY A 69 1.45 -7.16 -21.20
N LYS A 70 1.93 -8.39 -21.42
CA LYS A 70 1.82 -9.07 -22.72
C LYS A 70 0.53 -9.88 -22.87
N ALA A 71 0.27 -10.33 -24.09
CA ALA A 71 -0.88 -11.16 -24.41
C ALA A 71 -0.90 -12.46 -23.59
N PRO A 72 -2.09 -12.88 -23.10
CA PRO A 72 -2.21 -14.06 -22.24
C PRO A 72 -2.04 -15.37 -23.01
N MET A 73 -1.71 -16.43 -22.28
CA MET A 73 -1.67 -17.80 -22.77
C MET A 73 -3.03 -18.47 -22.57
N GLN A 74 -3.63 -18.95 -23.67
CA GLN A 74 -4.89 -19.70 -23.64
C GLN A 74 -4.65 -21.16 -23.27
N ASN A 75 -5.55 -21.75 -22.50
CA ASN A 75 -5.50 -23.17 -22.11
C ASN A 75 -4.13 -23.58 -21.54
N ALA A 76 -3.56 -22.73 -20.71
CA ALA A 76 -2.30 -22.98 -20.05
C ALA A 76 -2.52 -23.55 -18.64
N MET A 77 -1.47 -24.16 -18.10
CA MET A 77 -1.42 -24.57 -16.71
C MET A 77 -0.34 -23.77 -15.97
N VAL A 78 -0.51 -23.67 -14.64
CA VAL A 78 0.52 -23.20 -13.69
C VAL A 78 0.78 -24.31 -12.70
N GLY A 79 2.01 -24.86 -12.70
CA GLY A 79 2.46 -25.88 -11.77
C GLY A 79 3.17 -25.26 -10.58
N ILE A 80 2.75 -25.66 -9.37
CA ILE A 80 3.26 -25.14 -8.09
C ILE A 80 3.91 -26.28 -7.32
N LYS A 81 5.09 -26.00 -6.72
CA LYS A 81 5.79 -26.91 -5.81
C LYS A 81 6.52 -26.11 -4.74
N ASN A 82 6.37 -26.55 -3.48
CA ASN A 82 7.02 -25.91 -2.32
C ASN A 82 6.79 -24.38 -2.28
N GLY A 83 5.56 -23.94 -2.55
CA GLY A 83 5.19 -22.53 -2.52
C GLY A 83 5.67 -21.69 -3.70
N LYS A 84 6.31 -22.30 -4.71
CA LYS A 84 6.85 -21.61 -5.88
C LYS A 84 6.23 -22.09 -7.18
N ILE A 85 6.14 -21.20 -8.15
CA ILE A 85 5.83 -21.55 -9.53
C ILE A 85 7.03 -22.32 -10.09
N VAL A 86 6.82 -23.50 -10.64
CA VAL A 86 7.88 -24.31 -11.24
C VAL A 86 7.70 -24.49 -12.74
N GLU A 87 6.47 -24.41 -13.25
CA GLU A 87 6.17 -24.57 -14.67
C GLU A 87 4.96 -23.72 -15.07
N ILE A 88 5.04 -23.12 -16.25
CA ILE A 88 3.90 -22.52 -16.95
C ILE A 88 3.94 -23.02 -18.39
N GLY A 89 2.87 -23.58 -18.88
CA GLY A 89 2.88 -24.15 -20.22
C GLY A 89 1.55 -24.72 -20.66
N LYS A 90 1.57 -25.40 -21.79
CA LYS A 90 0.39 -26.08 -22.30
C LYS A 90 -0.01 -27.23 -21.37
N LEU A 91 -1.32 -27.34 -21.16
CA LEU A 91 -1.90 -28.41 -20.39
C LEU A 91 -1.55 -29.78 -21.01
N GLY A 92 -0.85 -30.61 -20.24
CA GLY A 92 -0.62 -32.00 -20.57
C GLY A 92 -1.85 -32.89 -20.30
N ASN A 93 -1.66 -34.21 -20.18
CA ASN A 93 -2.75 -35.10 -19.83
C ASN A 93 -3.11 -34.94 -18.34
N LEU A 94 -4.13 -34.14 -18.02
CA LEU A 94 -4.62 -33.83 -16.70
C LEU A 94 -4.93 -35.09 -15.86
N LYS A 95 -5.44 -36.16 -16.46
CA LYS A 95 -5.78 -37.40 -15.71
C LYS A 95 -4.55 -38.00 -15.02
N ASN A 96 -3.42 -38.02 -15.70
CA ASN A 96 -2.18 -38.55 -15.11
C ASN A 96 -1.55 -37.59 -14.08
N LEU A 97 -1.86 -36.29 -14.12
CA LEU A 97 -1.36 -35.30 -13.17
C LEU A 97 -2.24 -35.23 -11.90
N ALA A 98 -3.56 -35.36 -12.07
CA ALA A 98 -4.53 -35.31 -10.97
C ALA A 98 -4.44 -36.47 -9.97
N GLU A 99 -3.81 -37.59 -10.35
CA GLU A 99 -3.61 -38.72 -9.44
C GLU A 99 -2.58 -38.45 -8.33
N HIS A 100 -1.76 -37.38 -8.45
CA HIS A 100 -0.61 -37.14 -7.61
C HIS A 100 -0.51 -35.71 -7.04
N CYS A 101 -1.44 -34.80 -7.36
CA CYS A 101 -1.42 -33.41 -6.86
C CYS A 101 -2.83 -32.80 -6.79
N LYS A 102 -2.98 -31.71 -6.04
CA LYS A 102 -4.20 -30.90 -6.03
C LYS A 102 -4.38 -30.23 -7.39
N VAL A 103 -5.58 -30.32 -7.98
CA VAL A 103 -5.93 -29.58 -9.19
C VAL A 103 -6.96 -28.48 -8.84
N ILE A 104 -6.66 -27.25 -9.22
CA ILE A 104 -7.59 -26.11 -9.19
C ILE A 104 -8.02 -25.85 -10.62
N ASP A 105 -9.30 -26.03 -10.91
CA ASP A 105 -9.89 -25.72 -12.20
C ASP A 105 -10.21 -24.23 -12.25
N ALA A 106 -9.56 -23.48 -13.12
CA ALA A 106 -9.82 -22.06 -13.31
C ALA A 106 -11.09 -21.77 -14.13
N GLU A 107 -11.78 -22.80 -14.67
CA GLU A 107 -13.08 -22.69 -15.34
C GLU A 107 -13.12 -21.60 -16.45
N GLY A 108 -12.01 -21.40 -17.18
CA GLY A 108 -11.87 -20.38 -18.21
C GLY A 108 -11.59 -18.96 -17.68
N ASN A 109 -11.50 -18.77 -16.38
CA ASN A 109 -11.23 -17.49 -15.75
C ASN A 109 -9.79 -17.01 -15.98
N ALA A 110 -9.53 -15.73 -15.69
CA ALA A 110 -8.21 -15.14 -15.73
C ALA A 110 -7.37 -15.66 -14.56
N VAL A 111 -6.19 -16.19 -14.86
CA VAL A 111 -5.17 -16.60 -13.89
C VAL A 111 -4.05 -15.55 -13.96
N SER A 112 -3.83 -14.81 -12.88
CA SER A 112 -2.86 -13.73 -12.80
C SER A 112 -1.95 -13.88 -11.58
N PRO A 113 -0.81 -13.15 -11.50
CA PRO A 113 -0.16 -12.95 -10.22
C PRO A 113 -1.14 -12.34 -9.23
N GLY A 114 -0.96 -12.62 -7.95
CA GLY A 114 -1.71 -11.97 -6.90
C GLY A 114 -1.52 -10.44 -6.91
N PHE A 115 -2.59 -9.70 -6.66
CA PHE A 115 -2.52 -8.24 -6.69
C PHE A 115 -1.71 -7.72 -5.51
N ILE A 116 -1.01 -6.62 -5.73
CA ILE A 116 -0.19 -5.92 -4.74
C ILE A 116 -0.83 -4.55 -4.48
N ASP A 117 -1.29 -4.34 -3.25
CA ASP A 117 -1.78 -3.06 -2.80
C ASP A 117 -0.61 -2.23 -2.26
N ILE A 118 -0.09 -1.34 -3.08
CA ILE A 118 1.12 -0.56 -2.77
C ILE A 118 0.87 0.55 -1.75
N HIS A 119 -0.39 0.86 -1.47
CA HIS A 119 -0.78 1.92 -0.56
C HIS A 119 -1.94 1.50 0.32
N SER A 120 -1.65 1.18 1.56
CA SER A 120 -2.65 0.82 2.56
C SER A 120 -2.33 1.38 3.96
N HIS A 121 -3.33 1.31 4.83
CA HIS A 121 -3.27 1.63 6.25
C HIS A 121 -3.65 0.40 7.10
N THR A 122 -3.29 -0.77 6.63
CA THR A 122 -3.63 -2.06 7.26
C THR A 122 -2.96 -2.21 8.62
N ASP A 123 -1.66 -1.99 8.68
CA ASP A 123 -0.85 -1.91 9.91
C ASP A 123 -1.36 -2.84 11.05
N THR A 124 -1.81 -2.26 12.15
CA THR A 124 -2.28 -3.02 13.33
C THR A 124 -3.59 -3.80 13.09
N ASN A 125 -4.39 -3.46 12.08
CA ASN A 125 -5.63 -4.17 11.78
C ASN A 125 -5.37 -5.63 11.35
N LEU A 126 -4.20 -5.91 10.76
CA LEU A 126 -3.80 -7.27 10.42
C LEU A 126 -3.52 -8.15 11.66
N LEU A 127 -3.26 -7.55 12.82
CA LEU A 127 -3.18 -8.28 14.10
C LEU A 127 -4.57 -8.63 14.64
N ILE A 128 -5.60 -7.85 14.30
CA ILE A 128 -7.00 -8.03 14.75
C ILE A 128 -7.74 -8.99 13.82
N ALA A 129 -7.56 -8.84 12.49
CA ALA A 129 -8.14 -9.68 11.46
C ALA A 129 -7.01 -10.30 10.59
N PRO A 130 -6.27 -11.28 11.14
CA PRO A 130 -5.04 -11.79 10.51
C PRO A 130 -5.27 -12.53 9.20
N GLU A 131 -6.47 -12.99 8.92
CA GLU A 131 -6.85 -13.54 7.61
C GLU A 131 -6.72 -12.53 6.47
N GLY A 132 -6.78 -11.21 6.75
CA GLY A 132 -6.71 -10.18 5.75
C GLY A 132 -7.92 -10.19 4.78
N GLY A 133 -9.10 -10.59 5.27
CA GLY A 133 -10.26 -10.91 4.45
C GLY A 133 -10.62 -9.82 3.44
N SER A 134 -10.75 -8.55 3.86
CA SER A 134 -11.11 -7.46 2.94
C SER A 134 -10.10 -7.25 1.80
N LYS A 135 -8.86 -7.73 1.93
CA LYS A 135 -7.84 -7.74 0.86
C LYS A 135 -7.92 -9.01 0.02
N LEU A 136 -7.97 -10.21 0.65
CA LEU A 136 -8.06 -11.48 -0.09
C LEU A 136 -9.26 -11.53 -1.04
N TYR A 137 -10.42 -11.06 -0.61
CA TYR A 137 -11.64 -11.03 -1.43
C TYR A 137 -11.59 -9.97 -2.55
N GLN A 138 -10.52 -9.18 -2.62
CA GLN A 138 -10.21 -8.33 -3.77
C GLN A 138 -9.10 -8.93 -4.67
N GLY A 139 -8.57 -10.11 -4.33
CA GLY A 139 -7.46 -10.73 -5.03
C GLY A 139 -6.08 -10.22 -4.62
N VAL A 140 -5.98 -9.46 -3.53
CA VAL A 140 -4.71 -8.94 -3.01
C VAL A 140 -4.01 -10.03 -2.23
N THR A 141 -2.76 -10.32 -2.59
CA THR A 141 -1.88 -11.27 -1.90
C THR A 141 -0.75 -10.59 -1.15
N THR A 142 -0.47 -9.31 -1.47
CA THR A 142 0.59 -8.52 -0.82
C THR A 142 0.08 -7.11 -0.53
N ASP A 143 0.25 -6.66 0.70
CA ASP A 143 -0.25 -5.38 1.20
C ASP A 143 0.86 -4.54 1.82
N ILE A 144 0.91 -3.24 1.50
CA ILE A 144 1.98 -2.34 1.91
C ILE A 144 1.43 -1.27 2.84
N GLY A 145 1.81 -1.37 4.12
CA GLY A 145 1.42 -0.43 5.16
C GLY A 145 2.40 0.72 5.40
N GLY A 146 2.19 1.46 6.49
CA GLY A 146 3.07 2.56 6.92
C GLY A 146 3.03 3.78 6.00
N ASN A 147 1.91 4.02 5.30
CA ASN A 147 1.76 5.11 4.34
C ASN A 147 1.40 6.45 5.00
N CYS A 148 1.45 7.53 4.23
CA CYS A 148 1.04 8.90 4.62
C CYS A 148 1.73 9.45 5.88
N GLY A 149 2.95 8.98 6.19
CA GLY A 149 3.73 9.44 7.33
C GLY A 149 3.34 8.82 8.67
N ASP A 150 2.39 7.89 8.66
CA ASP A 150 1.95 7.14 9.83
C ASP A 150 2.40 5.68 9.73
N SER A 151 2.95 5.14 10.81
CA SER A 151 3.33 3.74 10.93
C SER A 151 3.22 3.30 12.39
N PRO A 152 3.04 2.00 12.70
CA PRO A 152 2.91 1.52 14.08
C PRO A 152 4.24 1.48 14.83
N PHE A 153 5.27 2.15 14.35
CA PHE A 153 6.62 2.33 14.90
C PHE A 153 7.28 3.53 14.18
N PRO A 154 8.44 4.06 14.66
CA PRO A 154 9.06 3.82 15.95
C PRO A 154 8.34 4.55 17.08
N TYR A 155 8.56 4.10 18.31
CA TYR A 155 8.14 4.83 19.50
C TYR A 155 9.35 5.29 20.29
N SER A 156 9.22 6.44 21.00
CA SER A 156 10.27 6.89 21.92
C SER A 156 10.45 5.92 23.09
N ASP A 157 11.66 5.87 23.65
CA ASP A 157 11.97 5.03 24.82
C ASP A 157 11.00 5.34 25.99
N GLU A 158 10.67 6.62 26.21
CA GLU A 158 9.75 7.08 27.24
C GLU A 158 8.32 6.57 26.98
N TYR A 159 7.81 6.73 25.75
CA TYR A 159 6.48 6.26 25.39
C TYR A 159 6.39 4.75 25.49
N PHE A 160 7.38 4.03 24.96
CA PHE A 160 7.45 2.57 25.05
C PHE A 160 7.48 2.10 26.51
N ALA A 161 8.32 2.70 27.36
CA ALA A 161 8.38 2.37 28.78
C ALA A 161 7.04 2.60 29.50
N SER A 162 6.29 3.65 29.11
CA SER A 162 4.96 3.95 29.67
C SER A 162 3.87 2.98 29.24
N LYS A 163 4.07 2.24 28.13
CA LYS A 163 3.08 1.35 27.50
C LYS A 163 3.43 -0.12 27.54
N LYS A 164 4.64 -0.49 27.98
CA LYS A 164 5.14 -1.86 27.86
C LYS A 164 4.31 -2.92 28.60
N ASP A 165 3.54 -2.52 29.62
CA ASP A 165 2.61 -3.41 30.33
C ASP A 165 1.17 -3.30 29.81
N THR A 166 0.94 -2.47 28.79
CA THR A 166 -0.39 -2.24 28.20
C THR A 166 -0.51 -3.07 26.92
N LEU A 167 -1.34 -4.11 26.96
CA LEU A 167 -1.70 -4.87 25.78
C LEU A 167 -2.80 -4.13 25.02
N ARG A 168 -2.54 -3.71 23.80
CA ARG A 168 -3.55 -3.17 22.91
C ARG A 168 -4.24 -4.35 22.20
N HIS A 169 -5.55 -4.52 22.39
CA HIS A 169 -6.30 -5.66 21.88
C HIS A 169 -5.69 -7.04 22.22
N GLY A 170 -4.97 -7.14 23.35
CA GLY A 170 -4.31 -8.39 23.78
C GLY A 170 -2.97 -8.68 23.11
N PHE A 171 -2.36 -7.72 22.40
CA PHE A 171 -1.04 -7.88 21.78
C PHE A 171 0.05 -7.25 22.64
N PRO A 172 1.29 -7.83 22.64
CA PRO A 172 2.44 -7.18 23.22
C PRO A 172 2.69 -5.85 22.48
N PHE A 173 3.07 -4.82 23.25
CA PHE A 173 3.46 -3.56 22.66
C PHE A 173 4.92 -3.65 22.17
N TRP A 174 5.20 -3.09 21.02
CA TRP A 174 6.50 -3.08 20.36
C TRP A 174 7.05 -1.65 20.26
N GLN A 175 8.36 -1.50 20.04
CA GLN A 175 9.02 -0.21 19.93
C GLN A 175 9.43 0.13 18.49
N ASP A 176 9.83 -0.87 17.73
CA ASP A 176 10.44 -0.76 16.41
C ASP A 176 9.79 -1.72 15.40
N LEU A 177 10.30 -1.72 14.18
CA LEU A 177 9.83 -2.56 13.09
C LEU A 177 9.95 -4.05 13.38
N ASP A 178 11.09 -4.51 13.94
CA ASP A 178 11.28 -5.93 14.24
C ASP A 178 10.25 -6.43 15.26
N GLY A 179 10.01 -5.66 16.32
CA GLY A 179 8.98 -5.99 17.30
C GLY A 179 7.57 -6.05 16.69
N PHE A 180 7.24 -5.16 15.77
CA PHE A 180 5.98 -5.20 15.05
C PHE A 180 5.89 -6.42 14.11
N TYR A 181 6.95 -6.72 13.37
CA TYR A 181 7.00 -7.90 12.52
C TYR A 181 6.92 -9.21 13.31
N ASP A 182 7.52 -9.28 14.49
CA ASP A 182 7.40 -10.44 15.38
C ASP A 182 5.96 -10.65 15.86
N ALA A 183 5.23 -9.57 16.16
CA ALA A 183 3.81 -9.65 16.49
C ALA A 183 2.98 -10.20 15.32
N LEU A 184 3.24 -9.78 14.07
CA LEU A 184 2.58 -10.31 12.87
C LEU A 184 2.96 -11.78 12.61
N ARG A 185 4.25 -12.16 12.73
CA ARG A 185 4.71 -13.56 12.58
C ARG A 185 4.03 -14.49 13.58
N ALA A 186 3.85 -14.04 14.81
CA ALA A 186 3.18 -14.80 15.86
C ALA A 186 1.68 -15.07 15.55
N LYS A 187 1.04 -14.18 14.77
CA LYS A 187 -0.39 -14.29 14.40
C LYS A 187 -0.67 -15.24 13.24
N LYS A 188 0.30 -15.53 12.37
CA LYS A 188 0.08 -16.20 11.09
C LYS A 188 -0.93 -15.43 10.24
N ILE A 189 -0.45 -14.63 9.34
CA ILE A 189 -1.27 -13.74 8.50
C ILE A 189 -1.68 -14.41 7.19
N GLY A 190 -2.82 -14.02 6.62
CA GLY A 190 -3.36 -14.59 5.38
C GLY A 190 -2.76 -14.00 4.10
N ILE A 191 -2.23 -12.77 4.17
CA ILE A 191 -1.61 -12.03 3.06
C ILE A 191 -0.17 -11.67 3.40
N ASN A 192 0.67 -11.50 2.38
CA ASN A 192 2.01 -10.95 2.57
C ASN A 192 1.94 -9.49 3.00
N TYR A 193 2.87 -9.09 3.84
CA TYR A 193 2.91 -7.73 4.36
C TYR A 193 4.33 -7.14 4.33
N LYS A 194 4.42 -5.86 4.05
CA LYS A 194 5.62 -5.04 4.18
C LYS A 194 5.20 -3.60 4.48
N THR A 195 6.12 -2.77 5.01
CA THR A 195 5.74 -1.43 5.46
C THR A 195 6.85 -0.41 5.28
N TYR A 196 6.45 0.86 5.22
CA TYR A 196 7.36 2.01 5.34
C TYR A 196 7.54 2.39 6.80
N THR A 197 8.59 3.16 7.08
CA THR A 197 8.69 3.98 8.30
C THR A 197 7.97 5.30 8.05
N GLY A 198 7.02 5.66 8.91
CA GLY A 198 6.28 6.92 8.82
C GLY A 198 7.12 8.10 9.32
N GLN A 199 7.31 9.13 8.50
CA GLN A 199 8.07 10.33 8.89
C GLN A 199 7.38 11.09 10.03
N GLY A 200 6.06 11.19 10.03
CA GLY A 200 5.30 11.79 11.11
C GLY A 200 5.47 11.05 12.43
N GLN A 201 5.44 9.71 12.38
CA GLN A 201 5.66 8.85 13.53
C GLN A 201 7.11 8.95 14.04
N LEU A 202 8.10 8.91 13.14
CA LEU A 202 9.51 9.12 13.50
C LEU A 202 9.74 10.48 14.15
N ARG A 203 9.11 11.54 13.59
CA ARG A 203 9.20 12.88 14.13
C ARG A 203 8.53 12.98 15.51
N SER A 204 7.35 12.41 15.68
CA SER A 204 6.66 12.35 16.99
C SER A 204 7.53 11.67 18.04
N ALA A 205 8.19 10.58 17.69
CA ALA A 205 9.06 9.83 18.61
C ALA A 205 10.29 10.62 19.11
N VAL A 206 10.80 11.59 18.32
CA VAL A 206 12.08 12.28 18.62
C VAL A 206 11.90 13.77 18.91
N VAL A 207 11.03 14.45 18.17
CA VAL A 207 10.80 15.92 18.26
C VAL A 207 9.54 16.23 19.07
N GLY A 208 8.53 15.33 18.98
CA GLY A 208 7.19 15.52 19.54
C GLY A 208 6.25 16.18 18.54
N ASP A 209 5.02 16.49 19.01
CA ASP A 209 3.88 16.91 18.19
C ASP A 209 3.74 18.43 18.04
N ASN A 210 4.75 19.19 18.43
CA ASN A 210 4.74 20.63 18.34
C ASN A 210 5.34 21.13 16.99
N ALA A 211 4.87 22.30 16.55
CA ALA A 211 5.34 22.97 15.35
C ALA A 211 6.70 23.67 15.57
N VAL A 212 7.73 22.90 15.89
CA VAL A 212 9.10 23.36 16.14
C VAL A 212 10.07 22.76 15.13
N LYS A 213 11.16 23.46 14.84
CA LYS A 213 12.24 22.92 14.01
C LYS A 213 13.02 21.87 14.82
N ALA A 214 13.36 20.73 14.19
CA ALA A 214 14.23 19.75 14.81
C ALA A 214 15.63 20.34 15.06
N THR A 215 16.21 20.05 16.24
CA THR A 215 17.58 20.41 16.55
C THR A 215 18.56 19.49 15.80
N PRO A 216 19.86 19.86 15.68
CA PRO A 216 20.85 18.97 15.08
C PRO A 216 20.95 17.61 15.78
N GLU A 217 20.78 17.54 17.10
CA GLU A 217 20.79 16.31 17.89
C GLU A 217 19.55 15.46 17.60
N GLN A 218 18.38 16.08 17.48
CA GLN A 218 17.14 15.40 17.10
C GLN A 218 17.23 14.87 15.66
N MET A 219 17.78 15.65 14.73
CA MET A 219 18.03 15.19 13.35
C MET A 219 18.94 13.97 13.34
N LYS A 220 20.04 14.02 14.08
CA LYS A 220 20.96 12.88 14.21
C LYS A 220 20.23 11.64 14.74
N LYS A 221 19.39 11.81 15.79
CA LYS A 221 18.61 10.70 16.37
C LYS A 221 17.60 10.12 15.38
N MET A 222 16.88 10.96 14.61
CA MET A 222 15.96 10.48 13.56
C MET A 222 16.70 9.69 12.48
N ILE A 223 17.87 10.16 12.06
CA ILE A 223 18.72 9.46 11.09
C ILE A 223 19.17 8.09 11.62
N GLU A 224 19.63 8.02 12.87
CA GLU A 224 20.04 6.75 13.52
C GLU A 224 18.89 5.74 13.61
N ILE A 225 17.70 6.19 13.98
CA ILE A 225 16.50 5.33 14.01
C ILE A 225 16.16 4.86 12.60
N LEU A 226 16.10 5.77 11.63
CA LEU A 226 15.75 5.41 10.26
C LEU A 226 16.77 4.45 9.62
N GLU A 227 18.08 4.61 9.87
CA GLU A 227 19.10 3.65 9.43
C GLU A 227 18.85 2.24 10.02
N ALA A 228 18.46 2.17 11.29
CA ALA A 228 18.10 0.90 11.93
C ALA A 228 16.85 0.28 11.32
N GLU A 229 15.78 1.06 11.13
CA GLU A 229 14.54 0.61 10.50
C GLU A 229 14.75 0.12 9.05
N MET A 230 15.59 0.83 8.27
CA MET A 230 15.98 0.39 6.92
C MET A 230 16.75 -0.93 6.95
N ALA A 231 17.64 -1.12 7.94
CA ALA A 231 18.38 -2.37 8.12
C ALA A 231 17.47 -3.55 8.54
N MET A 232 16.37 -3.29 9.27
CA MET A 232 15.34 -4.26 9.63
C MET A 232 14.39 -4.60 8.45
N GLY A 233 14.47 -3.89 7.33
CA GLY A 233 13.69 -4.17 6.13
C GLY A 233 12.52 -3.24 5.85
N SER A 234 12.51 -2.03 6.42
CA SER A 234 11.59 -0.96 6.00
C SER A 234 11.73 -0.70 4.49
N LEU A 235 10.62 -0.45 3.79
CA LEU A 235 10.62 -0.11 2.36
C LEU A 235 11.23 1.27 2.07
N GLY A 236 11.29 2.12 3.07
CA GLY A 236 11.71 3.50 2.91
C GLY A 236 10.99 4.41 3.89
N LEU A 237 10.80 5.66 3.50
CA LEU A 237 10.13 6.68 4.30
C LEU A 237 8.84 7.12 3.64
N SER A 238 7.72 7.08 4.38
CA SER A 238 6.49 7.71 3.95
C SER A 238 6.31 9.08 4.62
N CYS A 239 5.79 10.06 3.90
CA CYS A 239 5.43 11.37 4.45
C CYS A 239 3.94 11.66 4.27
N GLY A 240 3.35 12.37 5.25
CA GLY A 240 1.99 12.91 5.18
C GLY A 240 2.00 14.40 5.53
N LEU A 241 2.23 15.25 4.53
CA LEU A 241 2.52 16.66 4.77
C LEU A 241 1.28 17.54 4.98
N GLU A 242 0.08 16.97 4.97
CA GLU A 242 -1.15 17.59 5.47
C GLU A 242 -1.45 17.25 6.94
N TYR A 243 -0.64 16.37 7.56
CA TYR A 243 -0.87 15.86 8.91
C TYR A 243 0.21 16.33 9.89
N ALA A 244 -0.21 16.72 11.09
CA ALA A 244 0.70 16.97 12.21
C ALA A 244 1.19 15.61 12.78
N PRO A 245 2.45 15.48 13.21
CA PRO A 245 3.50 16.50 13.19
C PRO A 245 4.36 16.52 11.91
N GLY A 246 4.13 15.59 10.97
CA GLY A 246 4.93 15.48 9.74
C GLY A 246 4.98 16.77 8.91
N SER A 247 3.84 17.48 8.83
CA SER A 247 3.69 18.75 8.13
C SER A 247 4.58 19.89 8.67
N TYR A 248 5.07 19.79 9.89
CA TYR A 248 5.95 20.80 10.51
C TYR A 248 7.41 20.65 10.11
N ALA A 249 7.76 19.53 9.46
CA ALA A 249 9.08 19.31 8.91
C ALA A 249 9.38 20.29 7.77
N SER A 250 10.61 20.80 7.75
CA SER A 250 11.12 21.54 6.58
C SER A 250 11.52 20.55 5.47
N ASN A 251 11.56 21.03 4.23
CA ASN A 251 12.05 20.22 3.11
C ASN A 251 13.47 19.73 3.32
N ASP A 252 14.35 20.54 3.95
CA ASP A 252 15.71 20.15 4.26
C ASP A 252 15.76 18.98 5.27
N GLU A 253 14.88 18.99 6.30
CA GLU A 253 14.74 17.87 7.24
C GLU A 253 14.37 16.58 6.49
N ILE A 254 13.38 16.66 5.60
CA ILE A 254 12.92 15.50 4.81
C ILE A 254 14.03 15.02 3.86
N VAL A 255 14.71 15.93 3.17
CA VAL A 255 15.84 15.60 2.27
C VAL A 255 16.95 14.85 3.01
N GLU A 256 17.35 15.29 4.22
CA GLU A 256 18.40 14.60 4.99
C GLU A 256 17.97 13.17 5.40
N LEU A 257 16.73 12.96 5.80
CA LEU A 257 16.19 11.62 6.07
C LEU A 257 16.15 10.77 4.80
N LEU A 258 15.74 11.33 3.67
CA LEU A 258 15.65 10.60 2.41
C LEU A 258 17.00 10.23 1.80
N LYS A 259 18.09 10.90 2.14
CA LYS A 259 19.45 10.45 1.79
C LYS A 259 19.79 9.09 2.42
N VAL A 260 19.28 8.82 3.62
CA VAL A 260 19.35 7.48 4.23
C VAL A 260 18.59 6.47 3.38
N VAL A 261 17.35 6.77 3.03
CA VAL A 261 16.49 5.91 2.21
C VAL A 261 17.12 5.62 0.85
N ALA A 262 17.68 6.64 0.17
CA ALA A 262 18.33 6.49 -1.12
C ALA A 262 19.57 5.57 -1.05
N LYS A 263 20.34 5.63 0.03
CA LYS A 263 21.51 4.77 0.27
C LYS A 263 21.13 3.28 0.38
N HIS A 264 19.92 2.99 0.83
CA HIS A 264 19.35 1.63 0.94
C HIS A 264 18.52 1.22 -0.29
N ASP A 265 18.53 1.99 -1.39
CA ASP A 265 17.65 1.80 -2.57
C ASP A 265 16.16 1.76 -2.21
N GLY A 266 15.78 2.47 -1.15
CA GLY A 266 14.41 2.54 -0.66
C GLY A 266 13.51 3.47 -1.49
N LEU A 267 12.26 3.60 -1.07
CA LEU A 267 11.24 4.40 -1.75
C LEU A 267 10.75 5.54 -0.85
N PHE A 268 10.54 6.70 -1.43
CA PHE A 268 9.86 7.84 -0.82
C PHE A 268 8.40 7.84 -1.24
N ALA A 269 7.48 7.49 -0.34
CA ALA A 269 6.05 7.60 -0.55
C ALA A 269 5.52 8.90 0.08
N ILE A 270 4.73 9.70 -0.65
CA ILE A 270 4.32 11.00 -0.15
C ILE A 270 2.83 11.29 -0.39
N HIS A 271 2.08 11.46 0.72
CA HIS A 271 0.90 12.31 0.75
C HIS A 271 1.37 13.77 0.74
N MET A 272 1.14 14.46 -0.35
CA MET A 272 1.67 15.79 -0.61
C MET A 272 1.13 16.82 0.39
N ARG A 273 1.81 17.95 0.48
CA ARG A 273 1.46 19.06 1.40
C ARG A 273 0.13 19.74 1.07
N ASN A 274 -0.34 19.59 -0.16
CA ASN A 274 -1.62 20.12 -0.61
C ASN A 274 -2.14 19.28 -1.78
N GLU A 275 -3.43 18.98 -1.77
CA GLU A 275 -4.10 18.22 -2.82
C GLU A 275 -5.27 18.99 -3.45
N ASP A 276 -5.40 20.30 -3.13
CA ASP A 276 -6.43 21.20 -3.63
C ASP A 276 -5.84 22.43 -4.34
N ASP A 277 -5.94 23.61 -3.75
CA ASP A 277 -5.63 24.89 -4.41
C ASP A 277 -4.17 25.02 -4.87
N ARG A 278 -3.21 24.34 -4.21
CA ARG A 278 -1.77 24.37 -4.49
C ARG A 278 -1.21 22.99 -4.84
N VAL A 279 -2.01 22.14 -5.46
CA VAL A 279 -1.59 20.76 -5.78
C VAL A 279 -0.40 20.72 -6.76
N GLU A 280 -0.31 21.66 -7.70
CA GLU A 280 0.78 21.71 -8.67
C GLU A 280 2.11 22.10 -8.01
N GLU A 281 2.07 23.05 -7.05
CA GLU A 281 3.24 23.42 -6.23
C GLU A 281 3.65 22.27 -5.31
N ALA A 282 2.70 21.51 -4.78
CA ALA A 282 2.98 20.35 -3.94
C ALA A 282 3.63 19.20 -4.74
N ILE A 283 3.24 18.98 -5.99
CA ILE A 283 3.93 18.06 -6.91
C ILE A 283 5.36 18.53 -7.16
N ALA A 284 5.54 19.82 -7.46
CA ALA A 284 6.87 20.39 -7.69
C ALA A 284 7.77 20.27 -6.43
N GLU A 285 7.20 20.48 -5.23
CA GLU A 285 7.88 20.27 -3.95
C GLU A 285 8.36 18.80 -3.79
N ALA A 286 7.47 17.83 -4.02
CA ALA A 286 7.81 16.41 -3.91
C ALA A 286 8.93 16.00 -4.90
N ILE A 287 8.86 16.49 -6.13
CA ILE A 287 9.88 16.29 -7.17
C ILE A 287 11.23 16.91 -6.76
N ASP A 288 11.22 18.13 -6.22
CA ASP A 288 12.44 18.82 -5.77
C ASP A 288 13.11 18.10 -4.59
N ILE A 289 12.31 17.61 -3.63
CA ILE A 289 12.78 16.79 -2.51
C ILE A 289 13.45 15.50 -3.02
N ALA A 290 12.78 14.79 -3.95
CA ALA A 290 13.33 13.56 -4.54
C ALA A 290 14.61 13.83 -5.33
N ARG A 291 14.66 14.92 -6.11
CA ARG A 291 15.86 15.36 -6.87
C ARG A 291 17.05 15.63 -5.94
N LYS A 292 16.82 16.33 -4.83
CA LYS A 292 17.88 16.70 -3.87
C LYS A 292 18.40 15.52 -3.07
N SER A 293 17.54 14.56 -2.76
CA SER A 293 17.88 13.37 -1.98
C SER A 293 18.39 12.20 -2.83
N GLY A 294 18.07 12.18 -4.13
CA GLY A 294 18.40 11.08 -5.04
C GLY A 294 17.52 9.84 -4.85
N VAL A 295 16.42 9.94 -4.10
CA VAL A 295 15.52 8.83 -3.78
C VAL A 295 14.50 8.61 -4.91
N ARG A 296 14.02 7.38 -5.06
CA ARG A 296 12.86 7.05 -5.92
C ARG A 296 11.57 7.58 -5.31
N LEU A 297 10.71 8.21 -6.12
CA LEU A 297 9.49 8.88 -5.67
C LEU A 297 8.23 8.10 -6.01
N GLN A 298 7.36 7.90 -5.02
CA GLN A 298 5.98 7.42 -5.16
C GLN A 298 5.04 8.51 -4.66
N ILE A 299 4.29 9.16 -5.56
CA ILE A 299 3.25 10.12 -5.16
C ILE A 299 2.01 9.31 -4.78
N SER A 300 1.62 9.42 -3.52
CA SER A 300 0.48 8.70 -2.95
C SER A 300 -0.84 9.25 -3.47
N HIS A 301 -1.79 8.37 -3.79
CA HIS A 301 -3.20 8.64 -4.10
C HIS A 301 -3.44 9.96 -4.88
N LEU A 302 -2.71 10.18 -5.98
CA LEU A 302 -2.73 11.42 -6.78
C LEU A 302 -4.17 11.90 -7.05
N LYS A 303 -4.49 13.14 -6.64
CA LYS A 303 -5.82 13.73 -6.82
C LYS A 303 -5.77 15.25 -6.88
N ALA A 304 -6.75 15.83 -7.60
CA ALA A 304 -7.10 17.25 -7.52
C ALA A 304 -8.43 17.35 -6.78
N GLN A 305 -8.39 17.79 -5.53
CA GLN A 305 -9.58 17.92 -4.69
C GLN A 305 -10.32 19.23 -5.01
N ASN A 306 -11.64 19.20 -4.84
CA ASN A 306 -12.57 20.31 -5.00
C ASN A 306 -12.76 20.74 -6.47
N ALA A 307 -13.99 21.06 -6.84
CA ALA A 307 -14.39 21.35 -8.22
C ALA A 307 -13.56 22.49 -8.87
N ALA A 308 -13.13 23.46 -8.09
CA ALA A 308 -12.29 24.56 -8.55
C ALA A 308 -10.93 24.09 -9.10
N ASN A 309 -10.45 22.91 -8.70
CA ASN A 309 -9.12 22.41 -9.03
C ASN A 309 -9.11 21.25 -10.05
N TRP A 310 -10.27 20.69 -10.41
CA TRP A 310 -10.34 19.53 -11.31
C TRP A 310 -9.66 19.76 -12.66
N HIS A 311 -9.65 20.99 -13.15
CA HIS A 311 -9.00 21.38 -14.40
C HIS A 311 -7.46 21.27 -14.38
N LYS A 312 -6.85 21.13 -13.19
CA LYS A 312 -5.38 21.01 -13.02
C LYS A 312 -4.84 19.61 -13.35
N ALA A 313 -5.71 18.57 -13.37
CA ALA A 313 -5.28 17.18 -13.54
C ALA A 313 -4.35 16.94 -14.75
N PRO A 314 -4.58 17.50 -15.96
CA PRO A 314 -3.66 17.33 -17.07
C PRO A 314 -2.26 17.93 -16.81
N ASN A 315 -2.19 19.09 -16.14
CA ASN A 315 -0.92 19.72 -15.82
C ASN A 315 -0.15 19.00 -14.71
N MET A 316 -0.88 18.40 -13.76
CA MET A 316 -0.28 17.52 -12.74
C MET A 316 0.47 16.34 -13.38
N LEU A 317 -0.15 15.66 -14.36
CA LEU A 317 0.51 14.57 -15.10
C LEU A 317 1.73 15.09 -15.88
N LYS A 318 1.60 16.23 -16.56
CA LYS A 318 2.72 16.84 -17.28
C LYS A 318 3.93 17.14 -16.39
N LEU A 319 3.72 17.61 -15.17
CA LEU A 319 4.81 17.83 -14.19
C LEU A 319 5.53 16.52 -13.84
N ILE A 320 4.76 15.44 -13.64
CA ILE A 320 5.29 14.11 -13.33
C ILE A 320 6.05 13.52 -14.53
N GLU A 321 5.50 13.63 -15.74
CA GLU A 321 6.15 13.21 -16.99
C GLU A 321 7.47 13.95 -17.22
N GLN A 322 7.50 15.27 -16.98
CA GLN A 322 8.71 16.08 -17.08
C GLN A 322 9.78 15.60 -16.09
N ALA A 323 9.41 15.36 -14.84
CA ALA A 323 10.33 14.82 -13.83
C ALA A 323 10.89 13.44 -14.25
N LYS A 324 10.04 12.57 -14.80
CA LYS A 324 10.47 11.28 -15.37
C LYS A 324 11.45 11.44 -16.52
N ALA A 325 11.18 12.38 -17.44
CA ALA A 325 12.06 12.70 -18.56
C ALA A 325 13.41 13.31 -18.12
N GLU A 326 13.45 14.01 -16.99
CA GLU A 326 14.66 14.53 -16.34
C GLU A 326 15.45 13.43 -15.60
N GLY A 327 14.96 12.18 -15.57
CA GLY A 327 15.65 11.03 -14.96
C GLY A 327 15.26 10.76 -13.51
N ILE A 328 14.25 11.43 -12.97
CA ILE A 328 13.72 11.10 -11.63
C ILE A 328 12.87 9.83 -11.75
N ASP A 329 13.16 8.83 -10.93
CA ASP A 329 12.35 7.62 -10.86
C ASP A 329 11.06 7.90 -10.08
N VAL A 330 10.00 8.32 -10.81
CA VAL A 330 8.72 8.73 -10.25
C VAL A 330 7.57 7.88 -10.80
N ALA A 331 6.64 7.53 -9.91
CA ALA A 331 5.33 6.95 -10.22
C ALA A 331 4.31 7.45 -9.19
N PHE A 332 3.06 7.10 -9.39
CA PHE A 332 1.99 7.47 -8.45
C PHE A 332 0.93 6.36 -8.36
N ASP A 333 0.18 6.36 -7.27
CA ASP A 333 -0.97 5.49 -7.08
C ASP A 333 -2.27 6.29 -6.98
N ARG A 334 -3.39 5.57 -7.12
CA ARG A 334 -4.73 6.15 -7.08
C ARG A 334 -5.78 5.10 -6.73
N TYR A 335 -6.66 5.40 -5.77
CA TYR A 335 -7.87 4.59 -5.55
C TYR A 335 -8.98 4.96 -6.55
N PRO A 336 -9.80 4.00 -6.99
CA PRO A 336 -10.83 4.19 -8.02
C PRO A 336 -12.13 4.77 -7.45
N TYR A 337 -12.05 5.88 -6.69
CA TYR A 337 -13.20 6.53 -6.04
C TYR A 337 -13.09 8.05 -6.12
N ILE A 338 -14.25 8.72 -6.10
CA ILE A 338 -14.36 10.18 -6.14
C ILE A 338 -14.41 10.84 -4.76
N ALA A 339 -14.32 10.06 -3.71
CA ALA A 339 -14.29 10.55 -2.33
C ALA A 339 -12.99 10.12 -1.64
N PHE A 340 -12.49 10.94 -0.73
CA PHE A 340 -11.36 10.62 0.15
C PHE A 340 -11.85 10.30 1.56
N SER A 341 -11.01 9.66 2.37
CA SER A 341 -11.25 9.49 3.81
C SER A 341 -10.09 10.06 4.60
N THR A 342 -10.42 10.81 5.66
CA THR A 342 -9.46 11.40 6.59
C THR A 342 -10.13 11.71 7.93
N GLY A 343 -9.34 12.15 8.95
CA GLY A 343 -9.90 12.54 10.24
C GLY A 343 -10.71 13.84 10.18
N MET A 344 -11.79 13.92 10.97
CA MET A 344 -12.59 15.15 11.14
C MET A 344 -11.75 16.35 11.63
N ASN A 345 -10.62 16.10 12.27
CA ASN A 345 -9.68 17.14 12.68
C ASN A 345 -9.09 17.96 11.52
N CYS A 346 -9.29 17.53 10.27
CA CYS A 346 -8.98 18.33 9.08
C CYS A 346 -9.75 19.66 8.99
N PHE A 347 -10.82 19.83 9.76
CA PHE A 347 -11.56 21.10 9.91
C PHE A 347 -10.93 22.08 10.91
N VAL A 348 -9.84 21.69 11.58
CA VAL A 348 -9.01 22.58 12.39
C VAL A 348 -7.81 23.03 11.54
N PRO A 349 -7.45 24.34 11.50
CA PRO A 349 -6.24 24.78 10.80
C PRO A 349 -4.99 24.06 11.29
N LEU A 350 -4.05 23.78 10.38
CA LEU A 350 -2.86 22.98 10.67
C LEU A 350 -2.01 23.53 11.82
N ASP A 351 -1.80 24.85 11.84
CA ASP A 351 -1.07 25.55 12.89
C ASP A 351 -1.74 25.47 14.27
N MET A 352 -3.03 25.13 14.31
CA MET A 352 -3.80 24.95 15.54
C MET A 352 -3.93 23.48 15.97
N ARG A 353 -3.37 22.52 15.20
CA ARG A 353 -3.37 21.07 15.55
C ARG A 353 -2.16 20.64 16.39
N GLN A 354 -1.22 21.55 16.68
CA GLN A 354 -0.01 21.24 17.44
C GLN A 354 -0.30 20.90 18.91
N GLY A 355 0.55 20.03 19.49
CA GLY A 355 0.45 19.60 20.89
C GLY A 355 -0.54 18.46 21.10
N SER A 356 -0.90 18.22 22.36
CA SER A 356 -1.82 17.15 22.73
C SER A 356 -3.26 17.40 22.27
N MET A 357 -4.04 16.32 22.21
CA MET A 357 -5.48 16.40 21.89
C MET A 357 -6.23 17.37 22.80
N GLU A 358 -5.89 17.37 24.11
CA GLU A 358 -6.49 18.24 25.11
C GLU A 358 -6.20 19.71 24.83
N GLU A 359 -4.96 20.03 24.39
CA GLU A 359 -4.57 21.40 24.02
C GLU A 359 -5.30 21.86 22.77
N VAL A 360 -5.47 21.00 21.76
CA VAL A 360 -6.26 21.33 20.57
C VAL A 360 -7.73 21.52 20.92
N GLN A 361 -8.31 20.65 21.73
CA GLN A 361 -9.69 20.81 22.20
C GLN A 361 -9.88 22.06 23.06
N ALA A 362 -8.88 22.47 23.84
CA ALA A 362 -8.91 23.75 24.57
C ALA A 362 -8.95 24.94 23.60
N ARG A 363 -8.19 24.90 22.49
CA ARG A 363 -8.27 25.94 21.43
C ARG A 363 -9.65 25.96 20.78
N ILE A 364 -10.27 24.79 20.52
CA ILE A 364 -11.65 24.71 19.96
C ILE A 364 -12.69 25.31 20.94
N ARG A 365 -12.49 25.18 22.26
CA ARG A 365 -13.39 25.75 23.29
C ARG A 365 -13.17 27.23 23.53
N ASN A 366 -11.99 27.77 23.26
CA ASN A 366 -11.66 29.17 23.53
C ASN A 366 -12.33 30.09 22.48
N PRO A 367 -13.17 31.07 22.89
CA PRO A 367 -13.95 31.89 21.95
C PRO A 367 -13.13 32.68 20.92
N ARG A 368 -11.87 33.01 21.22
CA ARG A 368 -11.00 33.76 20.30
C ARG A 368 -10.48 32.84 19.17
N THR A 369 -9.95 31.68 19.52
CA THR A 369 -9.41 30.71 18.55
C THR A 369 -10.53 29.97 17.84
N GLU A 370 -11.64 29.68 18.52
CA GLU A 370 -12.84 29.07 17.92
C GLU A 370 -13.31 29.88 16.71
N LYS A 371 -13.37 31.22 16.79
CA LYS A 371 -13.79 32.06 15.68
C LYS A 371 -12.92 31.86 14.41
N ILE A 372 -11.62 31.66 14.60
CA ILE A 372 -10.68 31.39 13.50
C ILE A 372 -10.93 29.99 12.94
N ILE A 373 -11.08 29.01 13.82
CA ILE A 373 -11.32 27.60 13.44
C ILE A 373 -12.67 27.49 12.70
N ALA A 374 -13.72 28.15 13.20
CA ALA A 374 -15.03 28.20 12.54
C ALA A 374 -14.95 28.74 11.11
N ALA A 375 -14.29 29.88 10.93
CA ALA A 375 -14.12 30.48 9.59
C ALA A 375 -13.34 29.57 8.64
N TYR A 376 -12.33 28.85 9.14
CA TYR A 376 -11.59 27.87 8.35
C TYR A 376 -12.47 26.66 7.99
N ALA A 377 -13.23 26.13 8.95
CA ALA A 377 -14.14 25.01 8.73
C ALA A 377 -15.23 25.34 7.71
N ASP A 378 -15.84 26.52 7.81
CA ASP A 378 -16.85 27.01 6.85
C ASP A 378 -16.25 27.16 5.45
N SER A 379 -15.02 27.71 5.35
CA SER A 379 -14.30 27.79 4.08
C SER A 379 -14.03 26.42 3.48
N ARG A 380 -13.62 25.42 4.30
CA ARG A 380 -13.36 24.06 3.84
C ARG A 380 -14.65 23.36 3.38
N LEU A 381 -15.74 23.50 4.14
CA LEU A 381 -17.06 22.98 3.73
C LEU A 381 -17.50 23.57 2.39
N LYS A 382 -17.34 24.89 2.22
CA LYS A 382 -17.68 25.56 0.97
C LYS A 382 -16.86 25.05 -0.22
N ARG A 383 -15.54 24.81 -0.03
CA ARG A 383 -14.69 24.23 -1.07
C ARG A 383 -15.10 22.80 -1.43
N LEU A 384 -15.53 22.00 -0.46
CA LEU A 384 -16.09 20.65 -0.66
C LEU A 384 -17.47 20.66 -1.33
N GLY A 385 -18.08 21.84 -1.55
CA GLY A 385 -19.41 21.97 -2.16
C GLY A 385 -20.57 21.87 -1.16
N GLY A 386 -20.29 21.88 0.15
CA GLY A 386 -21.27 21.93 1.23
C GLY A 386 -21.23 20.76 2.21
N PRO A 387 -21.99 20.86 3.31
CA PRO A 387 -22.00 19.85 4.38
C PRO A 387 -22.55 18.48 3.93
N GLN A 388 -23.36 18.42 2.87
CA GLN A 388 -23.87 17.16 2.29
C GLN A 388 -22.76 16.31 1.65
N ASN A 389 -21.61 16.89 1.34
CA ASN A 389 -20.45 16.19 0.77
C ASN A 389 -19.45 15.67 1.83
N VAL A 390 -19.80 15.77 3.10
CA VAL A 390 -18.98 15.29 4.23
C VAL A 390 -19.77 14.22 4.99
N LEU A 391 -19.44 12.95 4.78
CA LEU A 391 -20.02 11.80 5.46
C LEU A 391 -19.22 11.49 6.73
N ILE A 392 -19.91 11.34 7.85
CA ILE A 392 -19.36 10.92 9.13
C ILE A 392 -19.22 9.39 9.13
N ALA A 393 -18.05 8.86 9.42
CA ALA A 393 -17.85 7.43 9.62
C ALA A 393 -18.51 6.94 10.93
N ALA A 394 -18.18 5.74 11.41
CA ALA A 394 -18.74 5.25 12.67
C ALA A 394 -18.29 6.11 13.85
N CYS A 395 -19.23 6.48 14.70
CA CYS A 395 -18.96 7.13 15.98
C CYS A 395 -18.85 6.06 17.07
N ASP A 396 -17.76 6.13 17.86
CA ASP A 396 -17.50 5.17 18.95
C ASP A 396 -18.36 5.48 20.20
N LYS A 397 -18.70 6.74 20.40
CA LYS A 397 -19.47 7.17 21.58
C LYS A 397 -20.96 7.02 21.38
N PRO A 398 -21.68 6.40 22.35
CA PRO A 398 -23.14 6.18 22.26
C PRO A 398 -23.94 7.45 21.97
N GLU A 399 -23.54 8.60 22.52
CA GLU A 399 -24.22 9.88 22.32
C GLU A 399 -24.08 10.43 20.90
N ASN A 400 -23.14 9.90 20.11
CA ASN A 400 -22.91 10.26 18.72
C ASN A 400 -23.36 9.17 17.72
N ALA A 401 -23.72 7.98 18.19
CA ALA A 401 -24.04 6.83 17.34
C ALA A 401 -25.10 7.15 16.26
N MET A 402 -26.03 8.08 16.55
CA MET A 402 -27.03 8.54 15.59
C MET A 402 -26.48 9.27 14.37
N PHE A 403 -25.22 9.72 14.41
CA PHE A 403 -24.54 10.43 13.31
C PHE A 403 -23.75 9.49 12.38
N SER A 404 -23.51 8.25 12.83
CA SER A 404 -22.76 7.26 12.04
C SER A 404 -23.40 7.02 10.67
N GLY A 405 -22.60 7.12 9.61
CA GLY A 405 -23.03 6.90 8.22
C GLY A 405 -23.90 8.03 7.64
N LYS A 406 -24.07 9.16 8.34
CA LYS A 406 -24.81 10.34 7.86
C LYS A 406 -23.87 11.44 7.42
N ASN A 407 -24.31 12.26 6.47
CA ASN A 407 -23.56 13.46 6.15
C ASN A 407 -23.82 14.60 7.16
N VAL A 408 -22.96 15.61 7.16
CA VAL A 408 -23.04 16.73 8.11
C VAL A 408 -24.35 17.50 7.96
N ALA A 409 -24.94 17.61 6.76
CA ALA A 409 -26.23 18.27 6.57
C ALA A 409 -27.37 17.51 7.26
N GLU A 410 -27.44 16.19 7.09
CA GLU A 410 -28.40 15.34 7.79
C GLU A 410 -28.25 15.43 9.32
N CYS A 411 -27.00 15.51 9.81
CA CYS A 411 -26.74 15.69 11.24
C CYS A 411 -27.19 17.07 11.75
N CYS A 412 -27.06 18.11 10.93
CA CYS A 412 -27.60 19.44 11.24
C CYS A 412 -29.14 19.44 11.33
N GLU A 413 -29.82 18.76 10.40
CA GLU A 413 -31.28 18.60 10.45
C GLU A 413 -31.75 17.87 11.72
N LEU A 414 -31.04 16.80 12.12
CA LEU A 414 -31.37 16.03 13.32
C LEU A 414 -31.18 16.82 14.62
N THR A 415 -30.24 17.74 14.66
CA THR A 415 -29.82 18.44 15.89
C THR A 415 -30.30 19.89 15.96
N GLY A 416 -30.71 20.48 14.83
CA GLY A 416 -30.97 21.92 14.71
C GLY A 416 -29.72 22.79 14.81
N LEU A 417 -28.52 22.20 14.70
CA LEU A 417 -27.24 22.90 14.74
C LEU A 417 -26.81 23.32 13.34
N GLU A 418 -26.12 24.45 13.26
CA GLU A 418 -25.39 24.83 12.04
C GLU A 418 -24.17 23.92 11.82
N PRO A 419 -23.60 23.85 10.60
CA PRO A 419 -22.50 22.91 10.27
C PRO A 419 -21.29 22.99 11.18
N TRP A 420 -20.78 24.20 11.48
CA TRP A 420 -19.63 24.33 12.39
C TRP A 420 -19.94 23.85 13.82
N PRO A 421 -21.00 24.29 14.50
CA PRO A 421 -21.41 23.76 15.80
C PRO A 421 -21.56 22.22 15.80
N MET A 422 -22.02 21.60 14.73
CA MET A 422 -22.14 20.15 14.60
C MET A 422 -20.76 19.50 14.53
N ILE A 423 -19.86 19.96 13.67
CA ILE A 423 -18.47 19.50 13.54
C ILE A 423 -17.73 19.69 14.87
N LYS A 424 -17.86 20.86 15.50
CA LYS A 424 -17.27 21.17 16.82
C LYS A 424 -17.72 20.16 17.89
N LYS A 425 -19.00 19.81 17.93
CA LYS A 425 -19.53 18.80 18.86
C LYS A 425 -18.76 17.47 18.71
N ILE A 426 -18.58 17.01 17.48
CA ILE A 426 -17.84 15.77 17.20
C ILE A 426 -16.36 15.91 17.60
N LEU A 427 -15.68 16.96 17.17
CA LEU A 427 -14.27 17.19 17.50
C LEU A 427 -13.97 17.25 19.01
N LEU A 428 -14.91 17.74 19.79
CA LEU A 428 -14.79 17.80 21.25
C LEU A 428 -15.05 16.46 21.93
N SER A 429 -15.76 15.54 21.28
CA SER A 429 -16.07 14.21 21.83
C SER A 429 -15.17 13.13 21.22
N GLU A 430 -14.94 13.15 19.90
CA GLU A 430 -14.23 12.12 19.12
C GLU A 430 -13.28 12.77 18.10
N TYR A 431 -12.18 13.34 18.58
CA TYR A 431 -11.26 14.20 17.80
C TYR A 431 -10.70 13.51 16.54
N TYR A 432 -10.43 12.20 16.62
CA TYR A 432 -9.84 11.42 15.52
C TYR A 432 -10.88 10.67 14.68
N LEU A 433 -12.18 10.98 14.86
CA LEU A 433 -13.24 10.39 14.06
C LEU A 433 -12.96 10.55 12.57
N GLN A 434 -13.13 9.47 11.81
CA GLN A 434 -12.95 9.47 10.36
C GLN A 434 -14.17 10.07 9.64
N MET A 435 -13.91 10.73 8.53
CA MET A 435 -14.93 11.23 7.61
C MET A 435 -14.61 10.85 6.16
N VAL A 436 -15.63 10.88 5.31
CA VAL A 436 -15.49 10.73 3.86
C VAL A 436 -15.89 12.04 3.18
N GLY A 437 -14.99 12.60 2.35
CA GLY A 437 -15.22 13.86 1.63
C GLY A 437 -15.37 13.62 0.13
N PHE A 438 -16.52 13.97 -0.45
CA PHE A 438 -16.77 13.87 -1.90
C PHE A 438 -16.19 15.09 -2.60
N ALA A 439 -15.01 14.95 -3.19
CA ALA A 439 -14.22 16.09 -3.69
C ALA A 439 -13.60 15.90 -5.07
N MET A 440 -13.63 14.71 -5.66
CA MET A 440 -12.97 14.43 -6.92
C MET A 440 -13.96 14.25 -8.07
N LYS A 441 -13.44 14.30 -9.31
CA LYS A 441 -14.16 14.08 -10.55
C LYS A 441 -13.76 12.73 -11.15
N ASP A 442 -14.73 11.95 -11.61
CA ASP A 442 -14.49 10.58 -12.13
C ASP A 442 -13.57 10.58 -13.36
N GLU A 443 -13.69 11.56 -14.26
CA GLU A 443 -12.83 11.66 -15.43
C GLU A 443 -11.35 11.88 -15.06
N ASN A 444 -11.07 12.58 -13.95
CA ASN A 444 -9.70 12.70 -13.46
C ASN A 444 -9.20 11.38 -12.86
N VAL A 445 -10.07 10.63 -12.17
CA VAL A 445 -9.74 9.28 -11.67
C VAL A 445 -9.39 8.36 -12.83
N GLN A 446 -10.20 8.37 -13.91
CA GLN A 446 -9.93 7.62 -15.14
C GLN A 446 -8.59 8.00 -15.76
N MET A 447 -8.32 9.30 -15.89
CA MET A 447 -7.09 9.85 -16.45
C MET A 447 -5.85 9.37 -15.68
N PHE A 448 -5.88 9.43 -14.35
CA PHE A 448 -4.76 8.98 -13.52
C PHE A 448 -4.57 7.45 -13.56
N LEU A 449 -5.65 6.67 -13.51
CA LEU A 449 -5.58 5.21 -13.58
C LEU A 449 -5.15 4.69 -14.97
N ALA A 450 -5.50 5.40 -16.04
CA ALA A 450 -5.09 5.07 -17.39
C ALA A 450 -3.60 5.35 -17.65
N HIS A 451 -3.02 6.34 -16.98
CA HIS A 451 -1.66 6.81 -17.21
C HIS A 451 -0.61 5.73 -16.94
N GLU A 452 0.45 5.66 -17.75
CA GLU A 452 1.50 4.62 -17.65
C GLU A 452 2.24 4.59 -16.30
N LEU A 453 2.42 5.76 -15.67
CA LEU A 453 3.05 5.88 -14.35
C LEU A 453 2.07 5.71 -13.18
N GLY A 454 0.78 5.54 -13.46
CA GLY A 454 -0.27 5.37 -12.46
C GLY A 454 -0.60 3.90 -12.19
N MET A 455 -0.89 3.56 -10.95
CA MET A 455 -1.33 2.23 -10.55
C MET A 455 -2.50 2.31 -9.56
N PRO A 456 -3.42 1.33 -9.55
CA PRO A 456 -4.47 1.28 -8.54
C PRO A 456 -3.88 0.88 -7.18
N ALA A 457 -4.38 1.53 -6.12
CA ALA A 457 -4.11 1.18 -4.74
C ALA A 457 -5.32 1.52 -3.88
N SER A 458 -5.45 0.92 -2.71
CA SER A 458 -6.68 1.10 -1.93
C SER A 458 -6.68 2.37 -1.09
N ASP A 459 -5.54 2.78 -0.55
CA ASP A 459 -5.47 3.77 0.53
C ASP A 459 -6.44 3.39 1.68
N GLY A 460 -6.75 2.09 1.77
CA GLY A 460 -7.66 1.48 2.73
C GLY A 460 -6.92 0.61 3.73
N SER A 461 -7.67 -0.04 4.62
CA SER A 461 -7.12 -0.94 5.63
C SER A 461 -7.74 -2.33 5.52
N VAL A 462 -7.19 -3.30 6.25
CA VAL A 462 -7.85 -4.58 6.51
C VAL A 462 -9.03 -4.34 7.45
N TYR A 463 -10.18 -4.85 7.05
CA TYR A 463 -11.40 -4.89 7.85
C TYR A 463 -12.05 -6.28 7.76
N ALA A 464 -12.98 -6.56 8.65
CA ALA A 464 -13.79 -7.77 8.65
C ALA A 464 -15.25 -7.43 8.92
N PRO A 465 -16.22 -8.14 8.31
CA PRO A 465 -17.64 -7.91 8.56
C PRO A 465 -18.10 -8.41 9.92
N GLU A 466 -17.24 -9.12 10.64
CA GLU A 466 -17.47 -9.65 11.97
C GLU A 466 -16.30 -9.29 12.91
N GLY A 467 -16.54 -9.39 14.22
CA GLY A 467 -15.52 -9.10 15.23
C GLY A 467 -15.29 -7.58 15.48
N PRO A 468 -14.16 -7.21 16.10
CA PRO A 468 -13.94 -5.82 16.55
C PRO A 468 -13.94 -4.78 15.42
N LEU A 469 -13.43 -5.15 14.23
CA LEU A 469 -13.35 -4.24 13.07
C LEU A 469 -14.68 -4.06 12.33
N SER A 470 -15.73 -4.82 12.66
CA SER A 470 -17.06 -4.66 12.07
C SER A 470 -17.85 -3.46 12.61
N GLN A 471 -17.39 -2.88 13.71
CA GLN A 471 -18.05 -1.74 14.34
C GLN A 471 -17.75 -0.41 13.63
N GLU A 472 -16.70 -0.37 12.84
CA GLU A 472 -16.33 0.80 12.05
C GLU A 472 -17.15 0.88 10.75
N ILE A 473 -17.29 2.08 10.17
CA ILE A 473 -17.84 2.29 8.83
C ILE A 473 -16.71 2.82 7.94
N PRO A 474 -15.85 1.92 7.40
CA PRO A 474 -14.72 2.36 6.59
C PRO A 474 -15.19 2.87 5.23
N HIS A 475 -14.33 3.66 4.58
CA HIS A 475 -14.52 3.98 3.17
C HIS A 475 -14.57 2.67 2.34
N PRO A 476 -15.48 2.53 1.34
CA PRO A 476 -15.64 1.30 0.54
C PRO A 476 -14.34 0.86 -0.17
N ARG A 477 -13.35 1.75 -0.33
CA ARG A 477 -12.04 1.42 -0.89
C ARG A 477 -11.33 0.26 -0.16
N SER A 478 -11.63 0.04 1.11
CA SER A 478 -11.07 -1.08 1.89
C SER A 478 -11.55 -2.46 1.43
N TYR A 479 -12.69 -2.53 0.74
CA TYR A 479 -13.32 -3.77 0.28
C TYR A 479 -13.44 -3.89 -1.24
N GLY A 480 -13.42 -2.78 -1.98
CA GLY A 480 -13.85 -2.75 -3.38
C GLY A 480 -12.84 -2.16 -4.38
N THR A 481 -11.65 -1.75 -3.99
CA THR A 481 -10.71 -1.04 -4.86
C THR A 481 -10.37 -1.83 -6.13
N PHE A 482 -9.83 -3.03 -6.01
CA PHE A 482 -9.43 -3.81 -7.18
C PHE A 482 -10.65 -4.32 -7.97
N PRO A 483 -11.72 -4.85 -7.33
CA PRO A 483 -12.94 -5.21 -8.06
C PRO A 483 -13.58 -4.05 -8.81
N ARG A 484 -13.64 -2.85 -8.21
CA ARG A 484 -14.12 -1.64 -8.90
C ARG A 484 -13.21 -1.24 -10.06
N PHE A 485 -11.88 -1.32 -9.88
CA PHE A 485 -10.93 -1.05 -10.95
C PHE A 485 -11.19 -1.95 -12.16
N PHE A 486 -11.25 -3.27 -11.96
CA PHE A 486 -11.53 -4.21 -13.04
C PHE A 486 -12.96 -4.12 -13.58
N GLY A 487 -13.97 -3.99 -12.72
CA GLY A 487 -15.38 -3.93 -13.12
C GLY A 487 -15.71 -2.65 -13.87
N LYS A 488 -15.60 -1.50 -13.19
CA LYS A 488 -15.97 -0.21 -13.76
C LYS A 488 -14.95 0.27 -14.80
N TYR A 489 -13.68 0.43 -14.40
CA TYR A 489 -12.72 1.16 -15.26
C TYR A 489 -12.18 0.31 -16.42
N ILE A 490 -12.03 -1.01 -16.23
CA ILE A 490 -11.49 -1.88 -17.29
C ILE A 490 -12.60 -2.47 -18.15
N ARG A 491 -13.61 -3.11 -17.56
CA ARG A 491 -14.68 -3.77 -18.34
C ARG A 491 -15.65 -2.76 -18.94
N GLU A 492 -16.14 -1.77 -18.16
CA GLU A 492 -17.18 -0.85 -18.59
C GLU A 492 -16.58 0.37 -19.31
N ASP A 493 -15.68 1.11 -18.66
CA ASP A 493 -15.09 2.37 -19.16
C ASP A 493 -13.94 2.14 -20.15
N LYS A 494 -13.30 0.95 -20.17
CA LYS A 494 -12.25 0.52 -21.09
C LYS A 494 -11.04 1.45 -21.16
N ILE A 495 -10.60 1.96 -19.99
CA ILE A 495 -9.47 2.90 -19.92
C ILE A 495 -8.12 2.29 -20.32
N CYS A 496 -7.98 0.96 -20.26
CA CYS A 496 -6.88 0.17 -20.83
C CYS A 496 -7.33 -1.29 -21.03
N ASP A 497 -6.49 -2.10 -21.69
CA ASP A 497 -6.75 -3.53 -21.83
C ASP A 497 -6.47 -4.32 -20.54
N LEU A 498 -6.97 -5.56 -20.48
CA LEU A 498 -6.91 -6.39 -19.26
C LEU A 498 -5.47 -6.76 -18.88
N GLN A 499 -4.59 -7.03 -19.84
CA GLN A 499 -3.19 -7.36 -19.56
C GLN A 499 -2.43 -6.17 -18.95
N THR A 500 -2.69 -4.96 -19.45
CA THR A 500 -2.14 -3.72 -18.87
C THR A 500 -2.70 -3.48 -17.47
N ALA A 501 -3.99 -3.72 -17.24
CA ALA A 501 -4.61 -3.60 -15.94
C ALA A 501 -3.99 -4.56 -14.91
N ILE A 502 -3.76 -5.82 -15.31
CA ILE A 502 -3.09 -6.82 -14.45
C ILE A 502 -1.65 -6.38 -14.15
N TYR A 503 -0.88 -5.93 -15.17
CA TYR A 503 0.47 -5.39 -14.93
C TYR A 503 0.49 -4.27 -13.89
N LYS A 504 -0.46 -3.32 -13.98
CA LYS A 504 -0.60 -2.20 -13.04
C LYS A 504 -0.92 -2.63 -11.60
N CYS A 505 -1.50 -3.81 -11.41
CA CYS A 505 -1.84 -4.38 -10.10
C CYS A 505 -0.78 -5.37 -9.59
N THR A 506 0.24 -5.74 -10.38
CA THR A 506 1.14 -6.86 -10.06
C THR A 506 2.61 -6.50 -10.26
N ALA A 507 3.19 -6.67 -11.47
CA ALA A 507 4.61 -6.43 -11.69
C ALA A 507 5.01 -4.96 -11.53
N PHE A 508 4.15 -4.02 -11.85
CA PHE A 508 4.47 -2.61 -11.70
C PHE A 508 4.66 -2.22 -10.23
N PRO A 509 3.68 -2.43 -9.31
CA PRO A 509 3.91 -2.17 -7.89
C PRO A 509 5.06 -3.03 -7.31
N ALA A 510 5.21 -4.31 -7.70
CA ALA A 510 6.34 -5.14 -7.28
C ALA A 510 7.69 -4.48 -7.59
N SER A 511 7.85 -3.95 -8.80
CA SER A 511 9.07 -3.26 -9.22
C SER A 511 9.33 -1.97 -8.44
N ARG A 512 8.26 -1.24 -8.09
CA ARG A 512 8.37 -0.01 -7.29
C ARG A 512 8.91 -0.28 -5.88
N ILE A 513 8.46 -1.35 -5.25
CA ILE A 513 8.85 -1.70 -3.87
C ILE A 513 10.02 -2.70 -3.81
N GLY A 514 10.65 -3.01 -4.95
CA GLY A 514 11.85 -3.82 -5.01
C GLY A 514 11.64 -5.32 -4.74
N LEU A 515 10.42 -5.85 -4.89
CA LEU A 515 10.16 -7.30 -4.80
C LEU A 515 10.71 -8.00 -6.05
N LYS A 516 11.60 -8.99 -5.85
CA LYS A 516 12.34 -9.65 -6.95
C LYS A 516 11.77 -11.01 -7.34
N ASP A 517 10.88 -11.57 -6.52
CA ASP A 517 10.34 -12.92 -6.67
C ASP A 517 8.81 -12.98 -6.66
N ARG A 518 8.14 -11.84 -6.91
CA ARG A 518 6.67 -11.69 -6.87
C ARG A 518 6.18 -10.76 -7.98
N GLY A 519 4.88 -10.71 -8.21
CA GLY A 519 4.22 -9.83 -9.18
C GLY A 519 4.25 -10.35 -10.63
N LEU A 520 4.90 -11.48 -10.89
CA LEU A 520 4.91 -12.16 -12.19
C LEU A 520 4.63 -13.65 -12.01
N LEU A 521 3.94 -14.26 -12.95
CA LEU A 521 3.90 -15.71 -13.08
C LEU A 521 5.08 -16.15 -13.93
N VAL A 522 6.17 -16.55 -13.28
CA VAL A 522 7.36 -17.12 -13.92
C VAL A 522 7.98 -18.19 -13.01
N PRO A 523 8.61 -19.24 -13.57
CA PRO A 523 9.28 -20.27 -12.78
C PRO A 523 10.31 -19.68 -11.79
N GLY A 524 10.28 -20.16 -10.54
CA GLY A 524 11.14 -19.71 -9.45
C GLY A 524 10.51 -18.64 -8.56
N TYR A 525 9.45 -17.94 -9.00
CA TYR A 525 8.75 -16.93 -8.21
C TYR A 525 7.80 -17.58 -7.20
N ALA A 526 7.48 -16.86 -6.15
CA ALA A 526 6.46 -17.26 -5.19
C ALA A 526 5.11 -17.46 -5.89
N ALA A 527 4.40 -18.50 -5.50
CA ALA A 527 3.08 -18.79 -6.05
C ALA A 527 2.01 -17.94 -5.35
N ASP A 528 2.09 -16.62 -5.58
CA ASP A 528 1.04 -15.66 -5.26
C ASP A 528 0.18 -15.49 -6.50
N ILE A 529 -1.05 -16.03 -6.48
CA ILE A 529 -1.89 -16.16 -7.65
C ILE A 529 -3.32 -15.78 -7.32
N THR A 530 -3.93 -14.98 -8.20
CA THR A 530 -5.36 -14.64 -8.16
C THR A 530 -6.05 -15.16 -9.41
N ILE A 531 -7.11 -15.94 -9.21
CA ILE A 531 -8.01 -16.40 -10.28
C ILE A 531 -9.31 -15.61 -10.14
N PHE A 532 -9.70 -14.90 -11.19
CA PHE A 532 -10.90 -14.07 -11.18
C PHE A 532 -11.64 -14.09 -12.48
N ASN A 533 -12.95 -13.87 -12.42
CA ASN A 533 -13.79 -13.76 -13.60
C ASN A 533 -13.85 -12.32 -14.10
N PRO A 534 -13.21 -11.95 -15.21
CA PRO A 534 -13.18 -10.58 -15.70
C PRO A 534 -14.55 -10.05 -16.14
N ASN A 535 -15.53 -10.93 -16.37
CA ASN A 535 -16.89 -10.55 -16.77
C ASN A 535 -17.81 -10.24 -15.59
N THR A 536 -17.49 -10.75 -14.39
CA THR A 536 -18.38 -10.62 -13.21
C THR A 536 -17.73 -9.88 -12.04
N ILE A 537 -16.39 -9.73 -12.03
CA ILE A 537 -15.70 -8.99 -10.98
C ILE A 537 -16.26 -7.57 -10.86
N ALA A 538 -16.70 -7.21 -9.64
CA ALA A 538 -17.29 -5.91 -9.35
C ALA A 538 -17.19 -5.61 -7.85
N GLU A 539 -17.28 -4.33 -7.47
CA GLU A 539 -17.48 -3.97 -6.07
C GLU A 539 -18.91 -4.31 -5.62
N ALA A 540 -19.07 -4.71 -4.37
CA ALA A 540 -20.38 -4.87 -3.71
C ALA A 540 -20.59 -3.85 -2.60
N CYS A 541 -19.52 -3.30 -2.05
CA CYS A 541 -19.54 -2.36 -0.95
C CYS A 541 -20.01 -0.96 -1.39
N THR A 542 -20.66 -0.25 -0.44
CA THR A 542 -21.09 1.14 -0.61
C THR A 542 -20.60 1.99 0.56
N TYR A 543 -20.72 3.31 0.49
CA TYR A 543 -20.38 4.21 1.61
C TYR A 543 -21.26 3.98 2.84
N GLN A 544 -22.50 3.54 2.66
CA GLN A 544 -23.45 3.26 3.76
C GLN A 544 -23.35 1.82 4.27
N ASN A 545 -22.91 0.89 3.41
CA ASN A 545 -22.73 -0.51 3.75
C ASN A 545 -21.41 -1.04 3.20
N PRO A 546 -20.28 -0.69 3.84
CA PRO A 546 -18.95 -1.02 3.32
C PRO A 546 -18.52 -2.47 3.57
N HIS A 547 -19.04 -3.15 4.60
CA HIS A 547 -18.62 -4.50 5.01
C HIS A 547 -19.19 -5.58 4.09
N GLN A 548 -18.85 -5.49 2.79
CA GLN A 548 -19.30 -6.45 1.78
C GLN A 548 -18.12 -6.92 0.95
N TYR A 549 -17.87 -8.22 0.95
CA TYR A 549 -16.90 -8.83 0.08
C TYR A 549 -17.36 -8.79 -1.38
N SER A 550 -16.42 -8.50 -2.26
CA SER A 550 -16.67 -8.33 -3.69
C SER A 550 -16.80 -9.68 -4.41
N PRO A 551 -17.73 -9.83 -5.36
CA PRO A 551 -17.84 -11.02 -6.20
C PRO A 551 -16.79 -11.05 -7.31
N GLY A 552 -16.58 -12.23 -7.90
CA GLY A 552 -15.77 -12.45 -9.09
C GLY A 552 -14.30 -12.79 -8.81
N ILE A 553 -13.86 -12.83 -7.56
CA ILE A 553 -12.62 -13.48 -7.15
C ILE A 553 -12.94 -14.94 -6.83
N GLU A 554 -12.41 -15.86 -7.65
CA GLU A 554 -12.72 -17.28 -7.54
C GLU A 554 -11.74 -18.03 -6.63
N HIS A 555 -10.42 -17.80 -6.81
CA HIS A 555 -9.40 -18.41 -5.97
C HIS A 555 -8.28 -17.42 -5.69
N VAL A 556 -7.72 -17.50 -4.47
CA VAL A 556 -6.49 -16.80 -4.10
C VAL A 556 -5.51 -17.81 -3.49
N ILE A 557 -4.30 -17.81 -4.01
CA ILE A 557 -3.18 -18.60 -3.52
C ILE A 557 -2.09 -17.62 -3.05
N VAL A 558 -1.60 -17.81 -1.82
CA VAL A 558 -0.54 -16.97 -1.23
C VAL A 558 0.63 -17.88 -0.85
N ASN A 559 1.80 -17.64 -1.43
CA ASN A 559 2.98 -18.51 -1.25
C ASN A 559 2.69 -20.00 -1.48
N GLY A 560 1.83 -20.31 -2.46
CA GLY A 560 1.40 -21.68 -2.78
C GLY A 560 0.31 -22.25 -1.87
N VAL A 561 -0.09 -21.55 -0.83
CA VAL A 561 -1.20 -21.92 0.05
C VAL A 561 -2.51 -21.43 -0.54
N HIS A 562 -3.46 -22.33 -0.76
CA HIS A 562 -4.80 -21.98 -1.26
C HIS A 562 -5.64 -21.39 -0.13
N THR A 563 -5.77 -20.08 -0.06
CA THR A 563 -6.37 -19.34 1.05
C THR A 563 -7.86 -19.05 0.85
N LEU A 564 -8.29 -18.81 -0.40
CA LEU A 564 -9.67 -18.46 -0.73
C LEU A 564 -10.17 -19.25 -1.93
N GLU A 565 -11.38 -19.79 -1.85
CA GLU A 565 -12.07 -20.50 -2.91
C GLU A 565 -13.53 -20.07 -3.00
N LYS A 566 -13.96 -19.61 -4.19
CA LYS A 566 -15.36 -19.26 -4.53
C LYS A 566 -16.06 -18.45 -3.42
N GLY A 567 -15.40 -17.37 -2.97
CA GLY A 567 -15.94 -16.49 -1.94
C GLY A 567 -15.92 -17.08 -0.52
N LYS A 568 -15.10 -18.11 -0.26
CA LYS A 568 -14.94 -18.71 1.06
C LYS A 568 -13.47 -18.76 1.47
N PHE A 569 -13.14 -18.17 2.60
CA PHE A 569 -11.83 -18.36 3.24
C PHE A 569 -11.69 -19.80 3.76
N LEU A 570 -10.58 -20.46 3.43
CA LEU A 570 -10.36 -21.88 3.73
C LEU A 570 -9.76 -22.14 5.12
N GLY A 571 -9.48 -21.09 5.90
CA GLY A 571 -8.81 -21.22 7.18
C GLY A 571 -7.29 -21.42 7.09
N GLU A 572 -6.72 -21.26 5.89
CA GLU A 572 -5.30 -21.46 5.61
C GLU A 572 -4.59 -20.12 5.47
N PHE A 573 -3.48 -19.95 6.19
CA PHE A 573 -2.71 -18.70 6.27
C PHE A 573 -1.40 -18.86 5.50
N GLY A 574 -1.33 -18.26 4.30
CA GLY A 574 -0.15 -18.31 3.43
C GLY A 574 0.76 -17.10 3.51
N GLY A 575 0.35 -16.04 4.19
CA GLY A 575 1.06 -14.77 4.23
C GLY A 575 2.34 -14.79 5.06
N MET A 576 3.25 -13.87 4.72
CA MET A 576 4.52 -13.65 5.42
C MET A 576 4.96 -12.20 5.33
N ILE A 577 5.95 -11.82 6.12
CA ILE A 577 6.72 -10.59 5.94
C ILE A 577 7.66 -10.77 4.74
N VAL A 578 7.59 -9.88 3.74
CA VAL A 578 8.31 -9.98 2.46
C VAL A 578 9.34 -8.86 2.24
#